data_6d136e3d74e1cd5389c7e2410906a350
#
_entry.id   6d136e3d74e1cd5389c7e2410906a350
#
_cell.length_a   1.000
_cell.length_b   1.000
_cell.length_c   1.000
_cell.angle_alpha   90.00
_cell.angle_beta   90.00
_cell.angle_gamma   90.00
#
_symmetry.space_group_name_H-M   'P 1'
#
loop_
_entity.id
_entity.type
_entity.pdbx_description
1 polymer ?
#
loop_
_entity_poly.entity_id
_entity_poly.type
_entity_poly.pdbx_seq_one_letter_code
_entity_poly.pdbx_strand_id
1 'polypeptide(L)'
;MLRRQIQLVALLCCFLIGLSACSRKWAVIGAAAAAVGAGTYYYVKGDLERNYEAPMDKTWEATIKSIEELKLTVESQKHDARSGVIKGKMADEKGFEINLKRMGENLTEVGIRIGTFGDRVRSEAIHNKIHSVL
;
A
#
# COMPACT_ATOMS: atom_id res chain seq x y z
N MET A 1 60.62 -8.66 -3.42
CA MET A 1 59.64 -9.08 -2.44
C MET A 1 58.59 -7.99 -2.13
N LEU A 2 59.01 -6.77 -1.94
CA LEU A 2 58.07 -5.66 -1.60
C LEU A 2 57.02 -5.38 -2.69
N ARG A 3 57.36 -5.40 -3.96
CA ARG A 3 56.42 -5.18 -5.08
C ARG A 3 55.36 -6.26 -5.19
N ARG A 4 55.67 -7.51 -4.83
CA ARG A 4 54.73 -8.63 -4.85
C ARG A 4 53.74 -8.55 -3.69
N GLN A 5 54.18 -8.06 -2.55
CA GLN A 5 53.32 -7.81 -1.39
C GLN A 5 52.32 -6.69 -1.67
N ILE A 6 52.73 -5.60 -2.31
CA ILE A 6 51.87 -4.48 -2.67
C ILE A 6 50.82 -4.90 -3.70
N GLN A 7 51.16 -5.74 -4.67
CA GLN A 7 50.20 -6.27 -5.64
C GLN A 7 49.14 -7.19 -5.01
N LEU A 8 49.55 -8.02 -4.04
CA LEU A 8 48.60 -8.89 -3.31
C LEU A 8 47.63 -8.10 -2.42
N VAL A 9 48.11 -7.04 -1.76
CA VAL A 9 47.29 -6.17 -0.95
C VAL A 9 46.31 -5.36 -1.83
N ALA A 10 46.73 -4.88 -2.99
CA ALA A 10 45.86 -4.17 -3.92
C ALA A 10 44.75 -5.08 -4.48
N LEU A 11 45.06 -6.33 -4.82
CA LEU A 11 44.06 -7.32 -5.26
C LEU A 11 43.08 -7.69 -4.14
N LEU A 12 43.55 -7.80 -2.91
CA LEU A 12 42.69 -8.07 -1.77
C LEU A 12 41.72 -6.92 -1.47
N CYS A 13 42.20 -5.67 -1.56
CA CYS A 13 41.37 -4.47 -1.42
C CYS A 13 40.29 -4.36 -2.52
N CYS A 14 40.65 -4.67 -3.77
CA CYS A 14 39.66 -4.67 -4.87
C CYS A 14 38.58 -5.74 -4.68
N PHE A 15 38.96 -6.90 -4.12
CA PHE A 15 37.98 -7.99 -3.84
C PHE A 15 37.02 -7.61 -2.73
N LEU A 16 37.48 -6.91 -1.68
CA LEU A 16 36.64 -6.44 -0.58
C LEU A 16 35.68 -5.32 -0.98
N ILE A 17 36.09 -4.46 -1.91
CA ILE A 17 35.23 -3.36 -2.44
C ILE A 17 34.14 -3.93 -3.38
N GLY A 18 34.45 -5.02 -4.11
CA GLY A 18 33.50 -5.66 -5.02
C GLY A 18 32.31 -6.32 -4.32
N LEU A 19 32.48 -6.85 -3.09
CA LEU A 19 31.41 -7.45 -2.33
C LEU A 19 30.43 -6.44 -1.70
N SER A 20 30.90 -5.20 -1.49
CA SER A 20 30.05 -4.13 -0.93
C SER A 20 29.06 -3.53 -1.92
N ALA A 21 29.29 -3.70 -3.22
CA ALA A 21 28.44 -3.15 -4.28
C ALA A 21 27.14 -3.96 -4.50
N CYS A 22 27.11 -5.25 -4.12
CA CYS A 22 25.90 -6.08 -4.27
C CYS A 22 24.82 -5.82 -3.22
N SER A 23 25.20 -5.36 -2.01
CA SER A 23 24.22 -5.13 -0.95
C SER A 23 23.46 -3.81 -1.09
N ARG A 24 24.01 -2.84 -1.84
CA ARG A 24 23.35 -1.54 -2.04
C ARG A 24 22.09 -1.60 -2.89
N LYS A 25 22.01 -2.53 -3.84
CA LYS A 25 20.80 -2.69 -4.69
C LYS A 25 19.64 -3.31 -3.94
N TRP A 26 19.89 -4.16 -2.96
CA TRP A 26 18.86 -4.75 -2.12
C TRP A 26 18.35 -3.79 -1.04
N ALA A 27 19.20 -2.93 -0.52
CA ALA A 27 18.80 -1.90 0.44
C ALA A 27 17.88 -0.83 -0.17
N VAL A 28 18.03 -0.54 -1.48
CA VAL A 28 17.16 0.42 -2.18
C VAL A 28 15.77 -0.16 -2.42
N ILE A 29 15.65 -1.47 -2.68
CA ILE A 29 14.35 -2.12 -2.83
C ILE A 29 13.62 -2.22 -1.48
N GLY A 30 14.34 -2.51 -0.39
CA GLY A 30 13.79 -2.51 0.96
C GLY A 30 13.41 -1.11 1.48
N ALA A 31 14.19 -0.08 1.12
CA ALA A 31 13.91 1.30 1.50
C ALA A 31 12.73 1.91 0.70
N ALA A 32 12.54 1.49 -0.55
CA ALA A 32 11.38 1.90 -1.34
C ALA A 32 10.07 1.29 -0.79
N ALA A 33 10.10 0.06 -0.29
CA ALA A 33 8.95 -0.57 0.37
C ALA A 33 8.66 0.06 1.75
N ALA A 34 9.69 0.57 2.46
CA ALA A 34 9.52 1.25 3.74
C ALA A 34 9.14 2.73 3.58
N ALA A 35 9.35 3.33 2.41
CA ALA A 35 8.97 4.72 2.13
C ALA A 35 7.47 4.90 1.81
N VAL A 36 6.74 3.80 1.62
CA VAL A 36 5.29 3.82 1.47
C VAL A 36 4.67 3.73 2.86
N GLY A 37 4.84 4.80 3.63
CA GLY A 37 4.28 4.93 4.96
C GLY A 37 2.76 5.00 4.94
N ALA A 38 2.12 4.70 6.08
CA ALA A 38 0.71 4.95 6.28
C ALA A 38 0.36 6.39 5.88
N GLY A 39 -0.68 6.55 5.09
CA GLY A 39 -1.13 7.87 4.62
C GLY A 39 -0.66 8.27 3.22
N THR A 40 0.23 7.52 2.57
CA THR A 40 0.59 7.76 1.17
C THR A 40 -0.37 7.05 0.23
N TYR A 41 -0.82 7.76 -0.81
CA TYR A 41 -1.66 7.18 -1.87
C TYR A 41 -0.81 6.64 -3.01
N TYR A 42 -1.18 5.47 -3.53
CA TYR A 42 -0.67 5.02 -4.82
C TYR A 42 -1.81 4.60 -5.73
N TYR A 43 -1.63 4.89 -7.00
CA TYR A 43 -2.61 4.59 -8.02
C TYR A 43 -2.14 3.41 -8.85
N VAL A 44 -2.77 2.26 -8.66
CA VAL A 44 -2.40 1.01 -9.33
C VAL A 44 -3.56 0.49 -10.15
N LYS A 45 -3.40 0.50 -11.48
CA LYS A 45 -4.40 -0.07 -12.41
C LYS A 45 -5.84 0.44 -12.21
N GLY A 46 -6.01 1.68 -11.75
CA GLY A 46 -7.31 2.27 -11.50
C GLY A 46 -7.78 2.20 -10.04
N ASP A 47 -7.07 1.47 -9.19
CA ASP A 47 -7.28 1.47 -7.74
C ASP A 47 -6.44 2.57 -7.08
N LEU A 48 -7.06 3.36 -6.23
CA LEU A 48 -6.34 4.26 -5.34
C LEU A 48 -6.12 3.52 -4.01
N GLU A 49 -4.87 3.19 -3.74
CA GLU A 49 -4.48 2.43 -2.56
C GLU A 49 -3.92 3.33 -1.46
N ARG A 50 -4.20 3.01 -0.21
CA ARG A 50 -3.66 3.66 0.97
C ARG A 50 -3.52 2.68 2.11
N ASN A 51 -2.41 2.78 2.85
CA ASN A 51 -2.18 2.03 4.09
C ASN A 51 -2.69 2.82 5.30
N TYR A 52 -3.38 2.11 6.19
CA TYR A 52 -3.87 2.62 7.47
C TYR A 52 -3.17 1.89 8.61
N GLU A 53 -2.64 2.65 9.57
CA GLU A 53 -2.04 2.11 10.80
C GLU A 53 -3.14 1.69 11.79
N ALA A 54 -3.92 0.71 11.39
CA ALA A 54 -5.01 0.16 12.18
C ALA A 54 -5.25 -1.32 11.87
N PRO A 55 -5.76 -2.11 12.83
CA PRO A 55 -6.17 -3.48 12.59
C PRO A 55 -7.26 -3.59 11.53
N MET A 56 -7.32 -4.73 10.85
CA MET A 56 -8.30 -5.02 9.80
C MET A 56 -9.74 -4.75 10.24
N ASP A 57 -10.13 -5.20 11.43
CA ASP A 57 -11.51 -5.07 11.93
C ASP A 57 -11.90 -3.60 12.12
N LYS A 58 -11.02 -2.79 12.71
CA LYS A 58 -11.26 -1.34 12.87
C LYS A 58 -11.34 -0.62 11.54
N THR A 59 -10.45 -0.96 10.61
CA THR A 59 -10.47 -0.36 9.26
C THR A 59 -11.73 -0.76 8.50
N TRP A 60 -12.20 -1.99 8.66
CA TRP A 60 -13.47 -2.45 8.10
C TRP A 60 -14.65 -1.65 8.64
N GLU A 61 -14.79 -1.55 9.96
CA GLU A 61 -15.85 -0.77 10.62
C GLU A 61 -15.85 0.69 10.17
N ALA A 62 -14.67 1.32 10.13
CA ALA A 62 -14.50 2.69 9.66
C ALA A 62 -14.91 2.84 8.19
N THR A 63 -14.61 1.85 7.35
CA THR A 63 -15.00 1.83 5.94
C THR A 63 -16.52 1.73 5.79
N ILE A 64 -17.18 0.81 6.49
CA ILE A 64 -18.65 0.68 6.48
C ILE A 64 -19.31 1.98 6.93
N LYS A 65 -18.88 2.54 8.05
CA LYS A 65 -19.43 3.80 8.56
C LYS A 65 -19.24 4.96 7.57
N SER A 66 -18.09 5.01 6.90
CA SER A 66 -17.82 6.02 5.86
C SER A 66 -18.77 5.89 4.67
N ILE A 67 -19.04 4.66 4.22
CA ILE A 67 -19.99 4.37 3.15
C ILE A 67 -21.41 4.83 3.53
N GLU A 68 -21.84 4.55 4.76
CA GLU A 68 -23.14 4.99 5.29
C GLU A 68 -23.26 6.51 5.35
N GLU A 69 -22.25 7.19 5.91
CA GLU A 69 -22.23 8.66 6.00
C GLU A 69 -22.16 9.35 4.64
N LEU A 70 -21.49 8.74 3.66
CA LEU A 70 -21.46 9.21 2.27
C LEU A 70 -22.71 8.82 1.47
N LYS A 71 -23.65 8.07 2.08
CA LYS A 71 -24.92 7.59 1.47
C LYS A 71 -24.68 6.80 0.18
N LEU A 72 -23.63 5.96 0.18
CA LEU A 72 -23.33 5.06 -0.92
C LEU A 72 -24.16 3.78 -0.79
N THR A 73 -24.64 3.25 -1.90
CA THR A 73 -25.45 2.02 -1.91
C THR A 73 -24.55 0.79 -1.99
N VAL A 74 -24.58 -0.07 -0.96
CA VAL A 74 -23.86 -1.34 -0.96
C VAL A 74 -24.68 -2.42 -1.65
N GLU A 75 -24.12 -3.09 -2.64
CA GLU A 75 -24.72 -4.22 -3.36
C GLU A 75 -24.22 -5.57 -2.81
N SER A 76 -22.96 -5.63 -2.42
CA SER A 76 -22.37 -6.82 -1.80
C SER A 76 -21.21 -6.48 -0.89
N GLN A 77 -21.05 -7.27 0.15
CA GLN A 77 -19.90 -7.18 1.05
C GLN A 77 -19.48 -8.57 1.51
N LYS A 78 -18.16 -8.79 1.58
CA LYS A 78 -17.55 -10.00 2.13
C LYS A 78 -16.36 -9.59 2.97
N HIS A 79 -16.20 -10.21 4.12
CA HIS A 79 -15.12 -9.91 5.06
C HIS A 79 -14.65 -11.19 5.73
N ASP A 80 -13.34 -11.37 5.81
CA ASP A 80 -12.69 -12.40 6.59
C ASP A 80 -11.49 -11.80 7.37
N ALA A 81 -10.77 -12.61 8.13
CA ALA A 81 -9.65 -12.17 8.97
C ALA A 81 -8.47 -11.55 8.19
N ARG A 82 -8.39 -11.72 6.87
CA ARG A 82 -7.28 -11.28 6.03
C ARG A 82 -7.66 -10.30 4.95
N SER A 83 -8.90 -10.33 4.51
CA SER A 83 -9.38 -9.53 3.39
C SER A 83 -10.83 -9.11 3.56
N GLY A 84 -11.21 -8.03 2.91
CA GLY A 84 -12.58 -7.58 2.81
C GLY A 84 -12.82 -6.95 1.44
N VAL A 85 -14.01 -7.15 0.91
CA VAL A 85 -14.45 -6.56 -0.36
C VAL A 85 -15.83 -6.00 -0.20
N ILE A 86 -16.02 -4.76 -0.60
CA ILE A 86 -17.30 -4.06 -0.64
C ILE A 86 -17.52 -3.57 -2.05
N LYS A 87 -18.66 -3.90 -2.64
CA LYS A 87 -19.08 -3.41 -3.95
C LYS A 87 -20.42 -2.72 -3.84
N GLY A 88 -20.57 -1.69 -4.62
CA GLY A 88 -21.82 -0.93 -4.61
C GLY A 88 -21.88 0.12 -5.69
N LYS A 89 -22.81 1.04 -5.53
CA LYS A 89 -23.05 2.14 -6.46
C LYS A 89 -23.04 3.49 -5.77
N MET A 90 -22.54 4.46 -6.49
CA MET A 90 -22.63 5.88 -6.13
C MET A 90 -23.98 6.45 -6.57
N ALA A 91 -24.30 7.67 -6.15
CA ALA A 91 -25.55 8.34 -6.52
C ALA A 91 -25.74 8.55 -8.04
N ASP A 92 -24.67 8.58 -8.81
CA ASP A 92 -24.67 8.67 -10.28
C ASP A 92 -24.63 7.30 -10.98
N GLU A 93 -25.00 6.22 -10.28
CA GLU A 93 -25.03 4.82 -10.76
C GLU A 93 -23.65 4.23 -11.11
N LYS A 94 -22.55 4.97 -10.93
CA LYS A 94 -21.21 4.41 -11.10
C LYS A 94 -20.91 3.39 -10.02
N GLY A 95 -20.47 2.21 -10.44
CA GLY A 95 -20.02 1.16 -9.52
C GLY A 95 -18.77 1.58 -8.78
N PHE A 96 -18.67 1.19 -7.52
CA PHE A 96 -17.43 1.25 -6.75
C PHE A 96 -17.07 -0.12 -6.20
N GLU A 97 -15.78 -0.33 -5.99
CA GLU A 97 -15.22 -1.49 -5.32
C GLU A 97 -14.18 -1.02 -4.31
N ILE A 98 -14.30 -1.47 -3.08
CA ILE A 98 -13.36 -1.22 -2.00
C ILE A 98 -12.78 -2.55 -1.56
N ASN A 99 -11.48 -2.70 -1.67
CA ASN A 99 -10.73 -3.88 -1.27
C ASN A 99 -9.92 -3.56 -0.03
N LEU A 100 -10.08 -4.33 1.03
CA LEU A 100 -9.26 -4.25 2.23
C LEU A 100 -8.37 -5.48 2.33
N LYS A 101 -7.12 -5.28 2.73
CA LYS A 101 -6.15 -6.35 2.88
C LYS A 101 -5.31 -6.14 4.14
N ARG A 102 -5.28 -7.16 4.99
CA ARG A 102 -4.42 -7.17 6.17
C ARG A 102 -2.95 -7.30 5.74
N MET A 103 -2.15 -6.29 6.03
CA MET A 103 -0.72 -6.25 5.75
C MET A 103 0.11 -6.61 7.00
N GLY A 104 -0.47 -6.45 8.19
CA GLY A 104 0.15 -6.73 9.47
C GLY A 104 -0.89 -6.75 10.59
N GLU A 105 -0.43 -6.81 11.82
CA GLU A 105 -1.31 -6.81 13.00
C GLU A 105 -2.07 -5.48 13.14
N ASN A 106 -1.37 -4.37 12.94
CA ASN A 106 -1.90 -3.01 12.99
C ASN A 106 -1.67 -2.27 11.66
N LEU A 107 -1.77 -2.96 10.54
CA LEU A 107 -1.59 -2.36 9.22
C LEU A 107 -2.56 -2.99 8.23
N THR A 108 -3.41 -2.16 7.65
CA THR A 108 -4.40 -2.55 6.64
C THR A 108 -4.27 -1.68 5.40
N GLU A 109 -4.15 -2.31 4.25
CA GLU A 109 -4.21 -1.67 2.94
C GLU A 109 -5.66 -1.59 2.48
N VAL A 110 -6.06 -0.43 2.00
CA VAL A 110 -7.39 -0.19 1.41
C VAL A 110 -7.20 0.33 0.00
N GLY A 111 -7.74 -0.38 -0.98
CA GLY A 111 -7.78 0.01 -2.38
C GLY A 111 -9.21 0.38 -2.78
N ILE A 112 -9.40 1.52 -3.43
CA ILE A 112 -10.70 2.03 -3.86
C ILE A 112 -10.68 2.27 -5.37
N ARG A 113 -11.61 1.65 -6.07
CA ARG A 113 -11.89 1.88 -7.49
C ARG A 113 -13.30 2.36 -7.69
N ILE A 114 -13.46 3.38 -8.51
CA ILE A 114 -14.77 3.91 -8.91
C ILE A 114 -14.85 3.91 -10.44
N GLY A 115 -15.86 3.21 -10.97
CA GLY A 115 -16.01 3.01 -12.41
C GLY A 115 -14.95 2.07 -13.01
N THR A 116 -14.98 1.88 -14.31
CA THR A 116 -14.12 0.93 -15.03
C THR A 116 -12.65 1.32 -15.01
N PHE A 117 -12.36 2.62 -15.14
CA PHE A 117 -10.99 3.13 -15.24
C PHE A 117 -10.43 3.69 -13.93
N GLY A 118 -11.27 3.76 -12.89
CA GLY A 118 -10.93 4.43 -11.64
C GLY A 118 -11.19 5.95 -11.70
N ASP A 119 -11.63 6.51 -10.59
CA ASP A 119 -11.81 7.96 -10.38
C ASP A 119 -11.01 8.36 -9.14
N ARG A 120 -9.83 8.92 -9.39
CA ARG A 120 -8.89 9.27 -8.31
C ARG A 120 -9.49 10.25 -7.32
N VAL A 121 -10.15 11.31 -7.79
CA VAL A 121 -10.68 12.38 -6.93
C VAL A 121 -11.76 11.85 -5.98
N ARG A 122 -12.68 11.05 -6.51
CA ARG A 122 -13.74 10.43 -5.70
C ARG A 122 -13.19 9.35 -4.77
N SER A 123 -12.24 8.54 -5.21
CA SER A 123 -11.58 7.54 -4.38
C SER A 123 -10.84 8.20 -3.21
N GLU A 124 -10.17 9.32 -3.46
CA GLU A 124 -9.49 10.11 -2.43
C GLU A 124 -10.49 10.69 -1.41
N ALA A 125 -11.65 11.15 -1.85
CA ALA A 125 -12.71 11.63 -0.97
C ALA A 125 -13.21 10.52 -0.01
N ILE A 126 -13.37 9.28 -0.49
CA ILE A 126 -13.74 8.13 0.34
C ILE A 126 -12.61 7.81 1.32
N HIS A 127 -11.35 7.79 0.88
CA HIS A 127 -10.20 7.60 1.76
C HIS A 127 -10.11 8.64 2.88
N ASN A 128 -10.35 9.91 2.55
CA ASN A 128 -10.36 10.98 3.54
C ASN A 128 -11.47 10.80 4.56
N LYS A 129 -12.63 10.29 4.13
CA LYS A 129 -13.73 9.96 5.03
C LYS A 129 -13.36 8.80 5.96
N ILE A 130 -12.81 7.70 5.43
CA ILE A 130 -12.35 6.57 6.25
C ILE A 130 -11.32 7.05 7.28
N HIS A 131 -10.38 7.89 6.89
CA HIS A 131 -9.38 8.42 7.79
C HIS A 131 -9.97 9.29 8.90
N SER A 132 -11.04 10.04 8.61
CA SER A 132 -11.70 10.89 9.61
C SER A 132 -12.52 10.13 10.63
N VAL A 133 -12.90 8.88 10.31
CA VAL A 133 -13.73 8.00 11.15
C VAL A 133 -12.86 7.04 11.97
N LEU A 134 -11.65 6.71 11.48
CA LEU A 134 -10.72 5.79 12.10
C LEU A 134 -10.04 6.36 13.33
#